data_c274ae7b4e25bd975379df1d4a6548a4
#
_entry.id   c274ae7b4e25bd975379df1d4a6548a4
#
_cell.length_a   1.000
_cell.length_b   1.000
_cell.length_c   1.000
_cell.angle_alpha   90.00
_cell.angle_beta   90.00
_cell.angle_gamma   90.00
#
_symmetry.space_group_name_H-M   'P 1'
#
loop_
_entity.id
_entity.type
_entity.pdbx_description
1 polymer ?
#
loop_
_entity_poly.entity_id
_entity_poly.type
_entity_poly.pdbx_seq_one_letter_code
_entity_poly.pdbx_strand_id
1 'polypeptide(L)'
;MKLSLSWIKDFVNIPEDMDMKQLAYDLTMDTVEVEDVEYLADRFDHMVVGVIEDIEPHPNADKLRVCKVDIGDGEIKDIVCGGINLEKGMRVAVSCPGAIVRWHGEGKPVEIKKSKLRGVASYGMICASDEIGLGDLFPASQEAEILDLSAFDVPAGTTLADALDLNDVLLEIDNKSMTNRPDLWGHYGIAREIAALYNLPLAEIKPFETDVQSDFNVELADPDRCPRYIGVEMSGVNVKEAPYQMQSRIWKVGMRPI
;
A
#
# COMPACT_ATOMS: atom_id res chain seq x y z
N MET A 1 9.95 -2.80 -14.09
CA MET A 1 8.64 -2.10 -13.90
C MET A 1 7.80 -2.93 -12.93
N LYS A 2 7.29 -2.31 -11.85
CA LYS A 2 6.40 -3.01 -10.90
C LYS A 2 4.93 -2.87 -11.30
N LEU A 3 4.20 -3.97 -11.26
CA LEU A 3 2.77 -4.03 -11.57
C LEU A 3 2.02 -4.71 -10.43
N SER A 4 0.86 -4.17 -10.09
CA SER A 4 -0.07 -4.73 -9.11
C SER A 4 -1.05 -5.65 -9.81
N LEU A 5 -1.18 -6.88 -9.33
CA LEU A 5 -2.13 -7.84 -9.87
C LEU A 5 -3.57 -7.38 -9.64
N SER A 6 -3.86 -6.81 -8.48
CA SER A 6 -5.19 -6.26 -8.18
C SER A 6 -5.58 -5.15 -9.15
N TRP A 7 -4.62 -4.35 -9.60
CA TRP A 7 -4.86 -3.33 -10.63
C TRP A 7 -5.01 -3.93 -12.04
N ILE A 8 -4.25 -4.97 -12.38
CA ILE A 8 -4.43 -5.74 -13.63
C ILE A 8 -5.83 -6.35 -13.69
N LYS A 9 -6.36 -6.82 -12.56
CA LYS A 9 -7.72 -7.39 -12.46
C LYS A 9 -8.85 -6.40 -12.76
N ASP A 10 -8.60 -5.09 -12.77
CA ASP A 10 -9.57 -4.11 -13.28
C ASP A 10 -9.87 -4.31 -14.77
N PHE A 11 -8.95 -4.93 -15.52
CA PHE A 11 -9.03 -5.09 -16.98
C PHE A 11 -9.24 -6.53 -17.45
N VAL A 12 -8.83 -7.52 -16.67
CA VAL A 12 -8.95 -8.93 -17.01
C VAL A 12 -9.30 -9.76 -15.77
N ASN A 13 -10.30 -10.63 -15.89
CA ASN A 13 -10.73 -11.47 -14.78
C ASN A 13 -9.81 -12.69 -14.65
N ILE A 14 -8.74 -12.55 -13.87
CA ILE A 14 -7.81 -13.63 -13.57
C ILE A 14 -8.43 -14.54 -12.52
N PRO A 15 -8.51 -15.88 -12.75
CA PRO A 15 -9.02 -16.83 -11.77
C PRO A 15 -8.30 -16.74 -10.42
N GLU A 16 -9.04 -16.90 -9.32
CA GLU A 16 -8.48 -16.80 -7.96
C GLU A 16 -7.48 -17.94 -7.64
N ASP A 17 -7.66 -19.09 -8.26
CA ASP A 17 -6.81 -20.26 -8.10
C ASP A 17 -5.61 -20.30 -9.06
N MET A 18 -5.38 -19.21 -9.82
CA MET A 18 -4.23 -19.13 -10.73
C MET A 18 -2.92 -19.10 -9.94
N ASP A 19 -2.02 -20.02 -10.28
CA ASP A 19 -0.67 -20.02 -9.75
C ASP A 19 0.13 -18.84 -10.32
N MET A 20 0.52 -17.91 -9.45
CA MET A 20 1.26 -16.71 -9.85
C MET A 20 2.66 -17.01 -10.37
N LYS A 21 3.28 -18.10 -9.94
CA LYS A 21 4.57 -18.55 -10.48
C LYS A 21 4.41 -19.10 -11.90
N GLN A 22 3.31 -19.81 -12.15
CA GLN A 22 3.00 -20.26 -13.51
C GLN A 22 2.68 -19.09 -14.41
N LEU A 23 1.89 -18.10 -13.95
CA LEU A 23 1.61 -16.87 -14.70
C LEU A 23 2.91 -16.11 -15.05
N ALA A 24 3.82 -15.97 -14.10
CA ALA A 24 5.11 -15.32 -14.33
C ALA A 24 5.97 -16.09 -15.34
N TYR A 25 5.97 -17.42 -15.26
CA TYR A 25 6.66 -18.27 -16.21
C TYR A 25 6.09 -18.12 -17.62
N ASP A 26 4.77 -18.18 -17.79
CA ASP A 26 4.11 -18.08 -19.09
C ASP A 26 4.34 -16.70 -19.72
N LEU A 27 4.24 -15.62 -18.93
CA LEU A 27 4.59 -14.27 -19.40
C LEU A 27 6.05 -14.18 -19.85
N THR A 28 6.97 -14.80 -19.11
CA THR A 28 8.41 -14.81 -19.44
C THR A 28 8.66 -15.56 -20.74
N MET A 29 8.00 -16.68 -20.96
CA MET A 29 8.22 -17.50 -22.14
C MET A 29 7.60 -16.92 -23.40
N ASP A 30 6.47 -16.21 -23.27
CA ASP A 30 5.69 -15.80 -24.43
C ASP A 30 5.78 -14.29 -24.75
N THR A 31 6.08 -13.44 -23.75
CA THR A 31 5.94 -11.99 -23.95
C THR A 31 7.04 -11.15 -23.31
N VAL A 32 7.16 -11.16 -21.97
CA VAL A 32 8.05 -10.28 -21.20
C VAL A 32 8.65 -11.02 -20.02
N GLU A 33 9.92 -10.75 -19.71
CA GLU A 33 10.60 -11.36 -18.56
C GLU A 33 10.04 -10.82 -17.25
N VAL A 34 9.54 -11.74 -16.41
CA VAL A 34 9.14 -11.46 -15.02
C VAL A 34 10.32 -11.83 -14.11
N GLU A 35 10.97 -10.83 -13.55
CA GLU A 35 12.16 -11.00 -12.69
C GLU A 35 11.79 -11.46 -11.28
N ASP A 36 10.64 -10.99 -10.74
CA ASP A 36 10.21 -11.33 -9.40
C ASP A 36 8.68 -11.34 -9.26
N VAL A 37 8.20 -12.14 -8.31
CA VAL A 37 6.79 -12.25 -7.91
C VAL A 37 6.74 -12.08 -6.40
N GLU A 38 6.27 -10.94 -5.95
CA GLU A 38 6.19 -10.58 -4.55
C GLU A 38 4.75 -10.68 -4.03
N TYR A 39 4.51 -11.47 -2.98
CA TYR A 39 3.28 -11.44 -2.21
C TYR A 39 3.39 -10.32 -1.16
N LEU A 40 2.75 -9.19 -1.42
CA LEU A 40 2.93 -7.97 -0.63
C LEU A 40 2.53 -8.15 0.84
N ALA A 41 1.51 -8.95 1.12
CA ALA A 41 1.07 -9.26 2.49
C ALA A 41 2.17 -9.87 3.36
N ASP A 42 3.12 -10.61 2.77
CA ASP A 42 4.21 -11.27 3.51
C ASP A 42 5.12 -10.27 4.24
N ARG A 43 5.17 -9.01 3.75
CA ARG A 43 5.90 -7.94 4.44
C ARG A 43 5.33 -7.60 5.81
N PHE A 44 4.04 -7.87 6.00
CA PHE A 44 3.26 -7.52 7.19
C PHE A 44 2.88 -8.74 8.02
N ASP A 45 3.60 -9.86 7.83
CA ASP A 45 3.36 -11.06 8.62
C ASP A 45 3.53 -10.79 10.12
N HIS A 46 2.64 -11.35 10.94
CA HIS A 46 2.54 -11.09 12.38
C HIS A 46 2.25 -9.63 12.76
N MET A 47 1.70 -8.81 11.84
CA MET A 47 1.27 -7.44 12.12
C MET A 47 -0.25 -7.35 12.08
N VAL A 48 -0.84 -6.73 13.11
CA VAL A 48 -2.29 -6.57 13.24
C VAL A 48 -2.65 -5.14 13.64
N VAL A 49 -3.92 -4.80 13.44
CA VAL A 49 -4.50 -3.59 14.02
C VAL A 49 -4.79 -3.84 15.49
N GLY A 50 -4.23 -3.04 16.38
CA GLY A 50 -4.56 -3.01 17.80
C GLY A 50 -5.38 -1.79 18.16
N VAL A 51 -6.18 -1.89 19.23
CA VAL A 51 -6.90 -0.76 19.82
C VAL A 51 -6.31 -0.46 21.19
N ILE A 52 -5.93 0.77 21.44
CA ILE A 52 -5.38 1.21 22.73
C ILE A 52 -6.54 1.41 23.71
N GLU A 53 -6.68 0.48 24.66
CA GLU A 53 -7.73 0.53 25.68
C GLU A 53 -7.38 1.45 26.85
N ASP A 54 -6.11 1.53 27.22
CA ASP A 54 -5.62 2.43 28.28
C ASP A 54 -4.13 2.73 28.13
N ILE A 55 -3.69 3.83 28.76
CA ILE A 55 -2.30 4.31 28.70
C ILE A 55 -1.85 4.72 30.09
N GLU A 56 -0.80 4.09 30.61
CA GLU A 56 -0.19 4.39 31.89
C GLU A 56 1.25 4.94 31.73
N PRO A 57 1.71 5.84 32.60
CA PRO A 57 3.11 6.25 32.64
C PRO A 57 4.02 5.04 32.93
N HIS A 58 5.16 4.96 32.26
CA HIS A 58 6.13 3.91 32.57
C HIS A 58 6.81 4.18 33.92
N PRO A 59 6.88 3.21 34.86
CA PRO A 59 7.39 3.45 36.22
C PRO A 59 8.87 3.84 36.29
N ASN A 60 9.67 3.50 35.30
CA ASN A 60 11.13 3.69 35.31
C ASN A 60 11.63 4.49 34.08
N ALA A 61 10.74 5.24 33.38
CA ALA A 61 11.16 6.00 32.19
C ALA A 61 10.16 7.10 31.85
N ASP A 62 10.60 8.35 31.86
CA ASP A 62 9.73 9.54 31.67
C ASP A 62 9.11 9.64 30.27
N LYS A 63 9.83 9.17 29.25
CA LYS A 63 9.42 9.25 27.84
C LYS A 63 8.64 8.02 27.35
N LEU A 64 8.51 6.97 28.18
CA LEU A 64 7.80 5.75 27.80
C LEU A 64 6.41 5.72 28.43
N ARG A 65 5.51 5.00 27.77
CA ARG A 65 4.16 4.68 28.24
C ARG A 65 3.96 3.17 28.18
N VAL A 66 3.12 2.65 29.05
CA VAL A 66 2.62 1.28 28.99
C VAL A 66 1.21 1.34 28.44
N CYS A 67 1.03 0.86 27.22
CA CYS A 67 -0.25 0.83 26.54
C CYS A 67 -0.92 -0.53 26.79
N LYS A 68 -2.18 -0.51 27.18
CA LYS A 68 -3.06 -1.67 27.24
C LYS A 68 -3.72 -1.81 25.87
N VAL A 69 -3.36 -2.82 25.11
CA VAL A 69 -3.78 -2.94 23.71
C VAL A 69 -4.58 -4.21 23.48
N ASP A 70 -5.77 -4.06 22.92
CA ASP A 70 -6.54 -5.16 22.37
C ASP A 70 -6.02 -5.48 20.96
N ILE A 71 -5.61 -6.71 20.74
CA ILE A 71 -5.15 -7.22 19.44
C ILE A 71 -6.10 -8.28 18.86
N GLY A 72 -7.34 -8.40 19.41
CA GLY A 72 -8.37 -9.29 18.89
C GLY A 72 -8.23 -10.76 19.28
N ASP A 73 -7.30 -11.11 20.19
CA ASP A 73 -7.08 -12.49 20.65
C ASP A 73 -7.82 -12.81 21.98
N GLY A 74 -8.63 -11.87 22.48
CA GLY A 74 -9.40 -11.99 23.71
C GLY A 74 -8.63 -11.62 24.98
N GLU A 75 -7.38 -11.17 24.86
CA GLU A 75 -6.54 -10.72 25.97
C GLU A 75 -5.95 -9.34 25.70
N ILE A 76 -5.99 -8.47 26.71
CA ILE A 76 -5.30 -7.18 26.64
C ILE A 76 -3.79 -7.37 26.80
N LYS A 77 -3.02 -6.83 25.89
CA LYS A 77 -1.56 -6.92 25.93
C LYS A 77 -0.93 -5.63 26.45
N ASP A 78 0.07 -5.78 27.33
CA ASP A 78 0.92 -4.66 27.73
C ASP A 78 1.99 -4.44 26.65
N ILE A 79 2.04 -3.25 26.09
CA ILE A 79 3.07 -2.86 25.11
C ILE A 79 3.69 -1.54 25.55
N VAL A 80 5.00 -1.53 25.71
CA VAL A 80 5.75 -0.32 26.06
C VAL A 80 6.06 0.45 24.78
N CYS A 81 5.64 1.70 24.73
CA CYS A 81 5.82 2.57 23.57
C CYS A 81 6.37 3.95 23.96
N GLY A 82 7.20 4.52 23.08
CA GLY A 82 7.73 5.87 23.18
C GLY A 82 7.05 6.88 22.28
N GLY A 83 5.95 6.50 21.64
CA GLY A 83 5.21 7.36 20.71
C GLY A 83 4.66 8.62 21.39
N ILE A 84 4.61 9.72 20.64
CA ILE A 84 4.19 11.04 21.15
C ILE A 84 2.71 11.32 20.95
N ASN A 85 2.05 10.61 20.02
CA ASN A 85 0.65 10.78 19.62
C ASN A 85 -0.28 9.67 20.15
N LEU A 86 0.12 8.99 21.24
CA LEU A 86 -0.67 7.91 21.84
C LEU A 86 -1.94 8.43 22.47
N GLU A 87 -3.10 7.90 22.07
CA GLU A 87 -4.40 8.24 22.62
C GLU A 87 -5.23 6.99 22.91
N LYS A 88 -6.09 7.05 23.95
CA LYS A 88 -7.04 6.00 24.26
C LYS A 88 -8.09 5.89 23.15
N GLY A 89 -8.38 4.67 22.71
CA GLY A 89 -9.29 4.37 21.60
C GLY A 89 -8.62 4.44 20.21
N MET A 90 -7.35 4.87 20.13
CA MET A 90 -6.59 4.93 18.89
C MET A 90 -6.35 3.53 18.31
N ARG A 91 -6.57 3.38 17.01
CA ARG A 91 -6.15 2.18 16.28
C ARG A 91 -4.71 2.34 15.81
N VAL A 92 -3.90 1.32 16.05
CA VAL A 92 -2.45 1.36 15.80
C VAL A 92 -1.98 0.09 15.11
N ALA A 93 -0.87 0.18 14.38
CA ALA A 93 -0.19 -0.99 13.85
C ALA A 93 0.61 -1.66 14.97
N VAL A 94 0.31 -2.91 15.26
CA VAL A 94 0.99 -3.73 16.26
C VAL A 94 1.79 -4.83 15.59
N SER A 95 3.11 -4.79 15.73
CA SER A 95 4.00 -5.90 15.41
C SER A 95 4.02 -6.87 16.59
N CYS A 96 3.41 -8.04 16.38
CA CYS A 96 3.40 -9.15 17.31
C CYS A 96 4.75 -9.89 17.31
N PRO A 97 5.01 -10.77 18.29
CA PRO A 97 6.22 -11.63 18.26
C PRO A 97 6.28 -12.44 16.95
N GLY A 98 7.42 -12.38 16.28
CA GLY A 98 7.66 -12.96 14.94
C GLY A 98 7.65 -11.94 13.80
N ALA A 99 7.02 -10.78 13.98
CA ALA A 99 7.04 -9.71 12.98
C ALA A 99 8.47 -9.17 12.75
N ILE A 100 8.73 -8.73 11.53
CA ILE A 100 10.02 -8.14 11.14
C ILE A 100 9.84 -6.64 10.95
N VAL A 101 10.60 -5.84 11.66
CA VAL A 101 10.59 -4.37 11.57
C VAL A 101 11.99 -3.83 11.29
N ARG A 102 12.08 -2.56 10.91
CA ARG A 102 13.33 -1.80 10.79
C ARG A 102 13.27 -0.60 11.71
N TRP A 103 14.17 -0.51 12.67
CA TRP A 103 14.22 0.64 13.59
C TRP A 103 14.36 1.94 12.80
N HIS A 104 13.44 2.87 13.02
CA HIS A 104 13.39 4.16 12.30
C HIS A 104 13.39 4.04 10.76
N GLY A 105 12.88 2.92 10.24
CA GLY A 105 12.86 2.66 8.79
C GLY A 105 14.22 2.28 8.18
N GLU A 106 15.28 2.26 8.97
CA GLU A 106 16.66 2.06 8.50
C GLU A 106 17.31 0.83 9.13
N GLY A 107 18.46 0.45 8.60
CA GLY A 107 19.28 -0.62 9.18
C GLY A 107 18.81 -2.03 8.84
N LYS A 108 19.29 -3.00 9.63
CA LYS A 108 18.98 -4.41 9.44
C LYS A 108 17.57 -4.73 9.97
N PRO A 109 16.85 -5.64 9.31
CA PRO A 109 15.58 -6.16 9.85
C PRO A 109 15.78 -6.79 11.23
N VAL A 110 14.83 -6.54 12.12
CA VAL A 110 14.83 -7.04 13.50
C VAL A 110 13.52 -7.79 13.74
N GLU A 111 13.62 -9.02 14.23
CA GLU A 111 12.47 -9.81 14.65
C GLU A 111 11.96 -9.32 16.02
N ILE A 112 10.67 -9.00 16.10
CA ILE A 112 10.01 -8.62 17.34
C ILE A 112 9.83 -9.83 18.24
N LYS A 113 10.19 -9.66 19.52
CA LYS A 113 10.06 -10.69 20.55
C LYS A 113 9.45 -10.09 21.82
N LYS A 114 8.76 -10.91 22.61
CA LYS A 114 8.39 -10.51 23.97
C LYS A 114 9.64 -10.09 24.73
N SER A 115 9.64 -8.91 25.28
CA SER A 115 10.83 -8.31 25.89
C SER A 115 10.49 -7.62 27.21
N LYS A 116 11.52 -7.23 27.97
CA LYS A 116 11.38 -6.33 29.12
C LYS A 116 12.10 -5.03 28.83
N LEU A 117 11.33 -3.95 28.78
CA LEU A 117 11.87 -2.61 28.59
C LEU A 117 11.93 -1.91 29.96
N ARG A 118 13.11 -1.62 30.47
CA ARG A 118 13.35 -1.01 31.79
C ARG A 118 12.55 -1.66 32.94
N GLY A 119 12.39 -2.99 32.89
CA GLY A 119 11.72 -3.79 33.91
C GLY A 119 10.24 -4.09 33.67
N VAL A 120 9.60 -3.42 32.71
CA VAL A 120 8.19 -3.70 32.32
C VAL A 120 8.17 -4.63 31.11
N ALA A 121 7.30 -5.65 31.17
CA ALA A 121 7.11 -6.58 30.05
C ALA A 121 6.40 -5.87 28.90
N SER A 122 6.85 -6.12 27.67
CA SER A 122 6.21 -5.68 26.45
C SER A 122 5.94 -6.91 25.58
N TYR A 123 4.67 -7.08 25.16
CA TYR A 123 4.27 -8.21 24.32
C TYR A 123 4.81 -8.11 22.91
N GLY A 124 4.78 -6.92 22.32
CA GLY A 124 5.17 -6.62 20.96
C GLY A 124 5.60 -5.16 20.85
N MET A 125 5.33 -4.56 19.70
CA MET A 125 5.68 -3.17 19.40
C MET A 125 4.54 -2.46 18.70
N ILE A 126 4.20 -1.23 19.15
CA ILE A 126 3.38 -0.28 18.39
C ILE A 126 4.31 0.47 17.47
N CYS A 127 4.03 0.48 16.17
CA CYS A 127 4.99 0.89 15.14
C CYS A 127 4.72 2.28 14.57
N ALA A 128 5.80 2.98 14.26
CA ALA A 128 5.79 4.08 13.30
C ALA A 128 5.66 3.52 11.87
N SER A 129 5.18 4.34 10.94
CA SER A 129 5.00 3.94 9.54
C SER A 129 6.31 3.51 8.87
N ASP A 130 7.40 4.22 9.13
CA ASP A 130 8.72 3.91 8.56
C ASP A 130 9.25 2.56 9.02
N GLU A 131 8.98 2.17 10.28
CA GLU A 131 9.49 0.93 10.87
C GLU A 131 8.94 -0.34 10.21
N ILE A 132 7.78 -0.21 9.55
CA ILE A 132 7.08 -1.29 8.84
C ILE A 132 7.03 -1.06 7.32
N GLY A 133 7.82 -0.09 6.80
CA GLY A 133 7.96 0.18 5.38
C GLY A 133 6.78 0.91 4.74
N LEU A 134 5.96 1.59 5.54
CA LEU A 134 4.80 2.36 5.09
C LEU A 134 5.01 3.89 5.12
N GLY A 135 6.24 4.36 5.35
CA GLY A 135 6.54 5.79 5.49
C GLY A 135 6.18 6.65 4.28
N ASP A 136 6.32 6.12 3.06
CA ASP A 136 5.91 6.83 1.84
C ASP A 136 4.39 6.91 1.68
N LEU A 137 3.65 5.96 2.26
CA LEU A 137 2.18 5.93 2.23
C LEU A 137 1.57 6.72 3.38
N PHE A 138 2.22 6.71 4.54
CA PHE A 138 1.83 7.42 5.76
C PHE A 138 3.03 8.21 6.31
N PRO A 139 3.38 9.34 5.70
CA PRO A 139 4.52 10.13 6.16
C PRO A 139 4.26 10.69 7.57
N ALA A 140 5.19 10.45 8.48
CA ALA A 140 5.13 11.01 9.83
C ALA A 140 5.37 12.53 9.79
N SER A 141 4.60 13.26 10.59
CA SER A 141 4.74 14.73 10.73
C SER A 141 5.84 15.12 11.73
N GLN A 142 6.15 14.22 12.68
CA GLN A 142 7.10 14.43 13.75
C GLN A 142 7.89 13.17 14.06
N GLU A 143 9.08 13.35 14.63
CA GLU A 143 9.87 12.24 15.14
C GLU A 143 9.13 11.50 16.28
N ALA A 144 9.21 10.17 16.31
CA ALA A 144 8.52 9.30 17.26
C ALA A 144 6.98 9.30 17.17
N GLU A 145 6.40 9.79 16.08
CA GLU A 145 4.98 9.61 15.78
C GLU A 145 4.72 8.17 15.37
N ILE A 146 3.71 7.54 15.97
CA ILE A 146 3.27 6.19 15.58
C ILE A 146 2.17 6.28 14.53
N LEU A 147 2.03 5.21 13.75
CA LEU A 147 1.01 5.12 12.71
C LEU A 147 -0.39 5.09 13.31
N ASP A 148 -1.18 6.13 13.04
CA ASP A 148 -2.59 6.21 13.41
C ASP A 148 -3.46 5.58 12.31
N LEU A 149 -4.14 4.51 12.67
CA LEU A 149 -5.07 3.78 11.80
C LEU A 149 -6.54 4.05 12.15
N SER A 150 -6.84 5.06 12.96
CA SER A 150 -8.21 5.36 13.42
C SER A 150 -9.18 5.73 12.30
N ALA A 151 -8.66 6.15 11.13
CA ALA A 151 -9.45 6.37 9.93
C ALA A 151 -9.96 5.07 9.27
N PHE A 152 -9.39 3.92 9.62
CA PHE A 152 -9.80 2.60 9.13
C PHE A 152 -10.71 1.94 10.15
N ASP A 153 -12.00 1.82 9.81
CA ASP A 153 -13.00 1.21 10.71
C ASP A 153 -12.98 -0.32 10.63
N VAL A 154 -11.93 -0.91 11.20
CA VAL A 154 -11.73 -2.36 11.26
C VAL A 154 -11.61 -2.85 12.70
N PRO A 155 -12.01 -4.11 13.00
CA PRO A 155 -11.86 -4.70 14.33
C PRO A 155 -10.39 -4.82 14.76
N ALA A 156 -10.14 -4.82 16.07
CA ALA A 156 -8.88 -5.25 16.64
C ALA A 156 -8.56 -6.69 16.17
N GLY A 157 -7.29 -6.97 15.91
CA GLY A 157 -6.83 -8.27 15.40
C GLY A 157 -6.94 -8.46 13.89
N THR A 158 -7.56 -7.53 13.15
CA THR A 158 -7.50 -7.55 11.68
C THR A 158 -6.04 -7.48 11.25
N THR A 159 -5.62 -8.33 10.31
CA THR A 159 -4.25 -8.27 9.80
C THR A 159 -3.98 -6.90 9.18
N LEU A 160 -2.75 -6.41 9.31
CA LEU A 160 -2.41 -5.08 8.76
C LEU A 160 -2.59 -5.06 7.23
N ALA A 161 -2.29 -6.18 6.56
CA ALA A 161 -2.49 -6.31 5.12
C ALA A 161 -3.98 -6.21 4.73
N ASP A 162 -4.89 -6.85 5.47
CA ASP A 162 -6.33 -6.74 5.21
C ASP A 162 -6.85 -5.33 5.50
N ALA A 163 -6.45 -4.76 6.65
CA ALA A 163 -6.90 -3.43 7.07
C ALA A 163 -6.54 -2.33 6.05
N LEU A 164 -5.41 -2.48 5.39
CA LEU A 164 -4.85 -1.52 4.43
C LEU A 164 -5.01 -1.95 2.97
N ASP A 165 -5.81 -2.98 2.67
CA ASP A 165 -5.98 -3.52 1.30
C ASP A 165 -4.62 -3.77 0.60
N LEU A 166 -3.68 -4.39 1.32
CA LEU A 166 -2.33 -4.71 0.83
C LEU A 166 -2.16 -6.20 0.48
N ASN A 167 -3.25 -6.98 0.45
CA ASN A 167 -3.25 -8.34 -0.07
C ASN A 167 -3.18 -8.31 -1.59
N ASP A 168 -1.98 -8.16 -2.12
CA ASP A 168 -1.72 -8.03 -3.54
C ASP A 168 -0.49 -8.86 -3.95
N VAL A 169 -0.41 -9.17 -5.22
CA VAL A 169 0.78 -9.75 -5.83
C VAL A 169 1.41 -8.73 -6.76
N LEU A 170 2.69 -8.46 -6.55
CA LEU A 170 3.44 -7.53 -7.38
C LEU A 170 4.32 -8.32 -8.35
N LEU A 171 4.21 -7.99 -9.63
CA LEU A 171 5.07 -8.54 -10.68
C LEU A 171 6.16 -7.53 -11.02
N GLU A 172 7.42 -7.92 -10.95
CA GLU A 172 8.53 -7.11 -11.44
C GLU A 172 8.93 -7.52 -12.85
N ILE A 173 8.67 -6.63 -13.81
CA ILE A 173 8.92 -6.87 -15.23
C ILE A 173 10.25 -6.23 -15.64
N ASP A 174 11.14 -6.99 -16.32
CA ASP A 174 12.34 -6.40 -16.93
C ASP A 174 11.98 -5.51 -18.11
N ASN A 175 12.32 -4.23 -17.96
CA ASN A 175 12.03 -3.21 -18.96
C ASN A 175 12.75 -3.44 -20.29
N LYS A 176 13.90 -4.13 -20.29
CA LYS A 176 14.69 -4.40 -21.49
C LYS A 176 14.00 -5.37 -22.43
N SER A 177 13.22 -6.31 -21.87
CA SER A 177 12.52 -7.34 -22.64
C SER A 177 11.36 -6.78 -23.48
N MET A 178 10.90 -5.54 -23.22
CA MET A 178 9.76 -4.92 -23.90
C MET A 178 10.06 -3.59 -24.60
N THR A 179 11.32 -3.32 -24.92
CA THR A 179 11.73 -2.06 -25.56
C THR A 179 11.09 -1.85 -26.95
N ASN A 180 10.76 -2.94 -27.65
CA ASN A 180 10.06 -2.94 -28.93
C ASN A 180 8.52 -3.02 -28.81
N ARG A 181 7.99 -3.08 -27.59
CA ARG A 181 6.57 -3.26 -27.29
C ARG A 181 6.07 -2.11 -26.36
N PRO A 182 5.93 -0.89 -26.91
CA PRO A 182 5.48 0.27 -26.12
C PRO A 182 4.07 0.09 -25.52
N ASP A 183 3.29 -0.80 -26.10
CA ASP A 183 1.97 -1.16 -25.63
C ASP A 183 1.96 -1.93 -24.29
N LEU A 184 3.09 -2.51 -23.86
CA LEU A 184 3.23 -3.27 -22.61
C LEU A 184 3.63 -2.43 -21.40
N TRP A 185 3.87 -1.13 -21.60
CA TRP A 185 4.26 -0.23 -20.51
C TRP A 185 3.06 0.19 -19.67
N GLY A 186 2.64 -0.69 -18.76
CA GLY A 186 1.58 -0.44 -17.81
C GLY A 186 0.62 -1.62 -17.62
N HIS A 187 -0.26 -1.49 -16.65
CA HIS A 187 -1.18 -2.55 -16.23
C HIS A 187 -2.11 -3.03 -17.35
N TYR A 188 -2.64 -2.10 -18.15
CA TYR A 188 -3.55 -2.46 -19.24
C TYR A 188 -2.87 -3.27 -20.35
N GLY A 189 -1.63 -2.91 -20.72
CA GLY A 189 -0.87 -3.64 -21.72
C GLY A 189 -0.60 -5.08 -21.31
N ILE A 190 -0.17 -5.27 -20.07
CA ILE A 190 0.06 -6.61 -19.51
C ILE A 190 -1.27 -7.36 -19.31
N ALA A 191 -2.35 -6.69 -18.93
CA ALA A 191 -3.67 -7.32 -18.86
C ALA A 191 -4.12 -7.88 -20.22
N ARG A 192 -3.82 -7.18 -21.32
CA ARG A 192 -4.09 -7.66 -22.70
C ARG A 192 -3.30 -8.94 -23.03
N GLU A 193 -2.03 -8.99 -22.65
CA GLU A 193 -1.21 -10.21 -22.86
C GLU A 193 -1.75 -11.37 -22.03
N ILE A 194 -2.06 -11.16 -20.76
CA ILE A 194 -2.67 -12.19 -19.91
C ILE A 194 -4.00 -12.67 -20.50
N ALA A 195 -4.85 -11.74 -20.96
CA ALA A 195 -6.11 -12.07 -21.62
C ALA A 195 -5.90 -12.94 -22.87
N ALA A 196 -4.87 -12.63 -23.68
CA ALA A 196 -4.53 -13.40 -24.87
C ALA A 196 -3.98 -14.80 -24.53
N LEU A 197 -3.03 -14.89 -23.58
CA LEU A 197 -2.39 -16.15 -23.18
C LEU A 197 -3.39 -17.14 -22.63
N TYR A 198 -4.33 -16.68 -21.80
CA TYR A 198 -5.30 -17.56 -21.13
C TYR A 198 -6.70 -17.54 -21.76
N ASN A 199 -6.85 -16.90 -22.92
CA ASN A 199 -8.14 -16.74 -23.63
C ASN A 199 -9.25 -16.20 -22.70
N LEU A 200 -8.90 -15.18 -21.90
CA LEU A 200 -9.82 -14.50 -20.98
C LEU A 200 -10.43 -13.26 -21.64
N PRO A 201 -11.66 -12.87 -21.28
CA PRO A 201 -12.24 -11.63 -21.77
C PRO A 201 -11.49 -10.41 -21.19
N LEU A 202 -11.15 -9.45 -22.04
CA LEU A 202 -10.58 -8.17 -21.65
C LEU A 202 -11.71 -7.16 -21.44
N ALA A 203 -11.64 -6.40 -20.33
CA ALA A 203 -12.60 -5.33 -20.09
C ALA A 203 -12.39 -4.17 -21.08
N GLU A 204 -13.47 -3.66 -21.63
CA GLU A 204 -13.45 -2.48 -22.48
C GLU A 204 -13.19 -1.22 -21.64
N ILE A 205 -12.21 -0.42 -22.05
CA ILE A 205 -12.01 0.91 -21.47
C ILE A 205 -13.10 1.82 -22.01
N LYS A 206 -14.11 2.11 -21.18
CA LYS A 206 -15.17 3.05 -21.54
C LYS A 206 -14.61 4.47 -21.46
N PRO A 207 -14.76 5.26 -22.54
CA PRO A 207 -14.42 6.66 -22.47
C PRO A 207 -15.30 7.37 -21.44
N PHE A 208 -14.74 8.39 -20.77
CA PHE A 208 -15.53 9.25 -19.92
C PHE A 208 -16.47 10.08 -20.81
N GLU A 209 -17.77 9.89 -20.65
CA GLU A 209 -18.77 10.69 -21.33
C GLU A 209 -19.09 11.92 -20.47
N THR A 210 -19.06 13.09 -21.11
CA THR A 210 -19.41 14.35 -20.46
C THR A 210 -20.32 15.15 -21.38
N ASP A 211 -21.43 15.62 -20.84
CA ASP A 211 -22.35 16.53 -21.52
C ASP A 211 -21.93 18.00 -21.37
N VAL A 212 -20.81 18.26 -20.74
CA VAL A 212 -20.33 19.62 -20.46
C VAL A 212 -19.88 20.25 -21.77
N GLN A 213 -20.67 21.25 -22.23
CA GLN A 213 -20.23 22.19 -23.25
C GLN A 213 -19.55 23.36 -22.54
N SER A 214 -18.29 23.60 -22.87
CA SER A 214 -17.51 24.72 -22.35
C SER A 214 -17.48 25.85 -23.42
N ASP A 215 -17.66 27.07 -22.97
CA ASP A 215 -17.41 28.26 -23.81
C ASP A 215 -15.89 28.55 -23.94
N PHE A 216 -15.06 27.60 -23.47
CA PHE A 216 -13.60 27.70 -23.52
C PHE A 216 -13.15 27.68 -24.99
N ASN A 217 -12.58 28.80 -25.44
CA ASN A 217 -12.14 28.94 -26.81
C ASN A 217 -10.66 28.52 -26.92
N VAL A 218 -10.36 27.62 -27.88
CA VAL A 218 -9.00 27.21 -28.23
C VAL A 218 -8.68 27.71 -29.63
N GLU A 219 -7.72 28.63 -29.75
CA GLU A 219 -7.23 29.10 -31.03
C GLU A 219 -5.95 28.35 -31.42
N LEU A 220 -5.95 27.77 -32.61
CA LEU A 220 -4.78 27.11 -33.21
C LEU A 220 -4.05 28.10 -34.12
N ALA A 221 -2.96 28.70 -33.60
CA ALA A 221 -2.19 29.68 -34.36
C ALA A 221 -1.38 29.07 -35.51
N ASP A 222 -1.03 27.79 -35.44
CA ASP A 222 -0.29 27.04 -36.46
C ASP A 222 -0.92 25.64 -36.66
N PRO A 223 -1.98 25.54 -37.47
CA PRO A 223 -2.67 24.28 -37.68
C PRO A 223 -1.85 23.23 -38.47
N ASP A 224 -0.83 23.67 -39.23
CA ASP A 224 0.03 22.73 -39.97
C ASP A 224 0.94 21.93 -39.03
N ARG A 225 1.41 22.55 -37.94
CA ARG A 225 2.26 21.90 -36.92
C ARG A 225 1.47 21.30 -35.77
N CYS A 226 0.31 21.85 -35.45
CA CYS A 226 -0.59 21.34 -34.42
C CYS A 226 -2.00 21.17 -34.98
N PRO A 227 -2.28 20.07 -35.69
CA PRO A 227 -3.55 19.90 -36.39
C PRO A 227 -4.76 19.71 -35.46
N ARG A 228 -4.51 19.37 -34.18
CA ARG A 228 -5.57 19.18 -33.20
C ARG A 228 -5.05 19.45 -31.80
N TYR A 229 -5.81 20.24 -31.04
CA TYR A 229 -5.61 20.46 -29.61
C TYR A 229 -6.94 20.35 -28.86
N ILE A 230 -6.95 19.68 -27.70
CA ILE A 230 -8.14 19.54 -26.86
C ILE A 230 -7.88 20.29 -25.56
N GLY A 231 -8.69 21.29 -25.26
CA GLY A 231 -8.71 21.99 -23.99
C GLY A 231 -9.91 21.51 -23.15
N VAL A 232 -9.68 21.30 -21.86
CA VAL A 232 -10.72 20.97 -20.89
C VAL A 232 -10.60 21.92 -19.73
N GLU A 233 -11.66 22.66 -19.44
CA GLU A 233 -11.76 23.50 -18.26
C GLU A 233 -12.39 22.73 -17.11
N MET A 234 -11.73 22.75 -15.96
CA MET A 234 -12.23 22.15 -14.72
C MET A 234 -12.37 23.22 -13.65
N SER A 235 -13.54 23.31 -13.04
CA SER A 235 -13.83 24.21 -11.93
C SER A 235 -14.10 23.44 -10.64
N GLY A 236 -14.07 24.11 -9.49
CA GLY A 236 -14.37 23.50 -8.20
C GLY A 236 -13.27 22.53 -7.71
N VAL A 237 -12.06 22.61 -8.29
CA VAL A 237 -10.93 21.78 -7.86
C VAL A 237 -10.49 22.20 -6.45
N ASN A 238 -10.50 21.26 -5.53
CA ASN A 238 -9.99 21.46 -4.18
C ASN A 238 -8.72 20.63 -4.00
N VAL A 239 -7.60 21.31 -3.79
CA VAL A 239 -6.30 20.65 -3.57
C VAL A 239 -6.29 20.03 -2.17
N LYS A 240 -6.23 18.72 -2.11
CA LYS A 240 -6.18 17.91 -0.88
C LYS A 240 -5.42 16.62 -1.16
N GLU A 241 -5.10 15.88 -0.12
CA GLU A 241 -4.55 14.53 -0.26
C GLU A 241 -5.44 13.66 -1.14
N ALA A 242 -4.79 12.84 -1.97
CA ALA A 242 -5.51 11.88 -2.81
C ALA A 242 -6.28 10.86 -1.94
N PRO A 243 -7.40 10.29 -2.41
CA PRO A 243 -8.06 9.21 -1.69
C PRO A 243 -7.10 8.04 -1.42
N TYR A 244 -7.22 7.41 -0.24
CA TYR A 244 -6.34 6.31 0.18
C TYR A 244 -6.16 5.22 -0.89
N GLN A 245 -7.23 4.79 -1.53
CA GLN A 245 -7.19 3.78 -2.59
C GLN A 245 -6.28 4.17 -3.77
N MET A 246 -6.26 5.45 -4.13
CA MET A 246 -5.36 5.96 -5.18
C MET A 246 -3.91 5.99 -4.67
N GLN A 247 -3.70 6.47 -3.45
CA GLN A 247 -2.38 6.49 -2.83
C GLN A 247 -1.80 5.08 -2.72
N SER A 248 -2.58 4.12 -2.23
CA SER A 248 -2.18 2.72 -2.08
C SER A 248 -1.80 2.09 -3.43
N ARG A 249 -2.59 2.29 -4.50
CA ARG A 249 -2.27 1.79 -5.84
C ARG A 249 -0.94 2.33 -6.37
N ILE A 250 -0.71 3.63 -6.20
CA ILE A 250 0.53 4.30 -6.63
C ILE A 250 1.72 3.77 -5.83
N TRP A 251 1.56 3.64 -4.52
CA TRP A 251 2.59 3.12 -3.62
C TRP A 251 2.96 1.66 -3.93
N LYS A 252 1.97 0.78 -4.17
CA LYS A 252 2.19 -0.64 -4.51
C LYS A 252 3.13 -0.82 -5.70
N VAL A 253 3.07 0.07 -6.68
CA VAL A 253 3.93 0.02 -7.88
C VAL A 253 5.25 0.78 -7.74
N GLY A 254 5.61 1.17 -6.51
CA GLY A 254 6.89 1.80 -6.19
C GLY A 254 6.96 3.30 -6.52
N MET A 255 5.83 3.94 -6.71
CA MET A 255 5.74 5.39 -6.87
C MET A 255 5.30 6.05 -5.58
N ARG A 256 5.86 7.23 -5.27
CA ARG A 256 5.45 8.00 -4.10
C ARG A 256 4.10 8.68 -4.38
N PRO A 257 3.05 8.43 -3.57
CA PRO A 257 1.81 9.18 -3.64
C PRO A 257 2.01 10.62 -3.15
N ILE A 258 1.23 11.55 -3.71
CA ILE A 258 1.27 12.97 -3.36
C ILE A 258 -0.12 13.42 -2.96
#